data_89c70034c3a484931ba2028fc32b2b98
#
_entry.id   89c70034c3a484931ba2028fc32b2b98
#
_cell.length_a   1.000
_cell.length_b   1.000
_cell.length_c   1.000
_cell.angle_alpha   90.00
_cell.angle_beta   90.00
_cell.angle_gamma   90.00
#
_symmetry.space_group_name_H-M   'P 1'
#
loop_
_entity.id
_entity.type
_entity.pdbx_description
1 polymer ?
#
loop_
_entity_poly.entity_id
_entity_poly.type
_entity_poly.pdbx_seq_one_letter_code
_entity_poly.pdbx_strand_id
1 'polypeptide(L)'
;MIDKISRTVVGRMRLLLAAVEKERVKRRPLLINETRFSRDRWEDSIICPTDFYFDCFQFFHSGFEKRLRDHRFYFATNGRGFGEDAFHVLWWMLLQVLRPKTFLEIGVYRGQVLSLVSLLQGILQINGTVTGISPFLPSGDSVSKYRSDVDYRDDTIKNFQHFKLPDPDLIKAFSTDKSASDKIRSGKWDMVYIDGNHDYEVAKQDWEICAQNLNRGGIIVLDDSALNTEYRPPAFATGGHPGPSLLAQEVDSSRFNEILRVGHNRVFQLIQ
;
A
#
# COMPACT_ATOMS: atom_id res chain seq x y z
N MET A 1 12.28 33.17 17.68
CA MET A 1 10.85 33.05 18.09
C MET A 1 9.91 33.25 16.93
N ILE A 2 10.08 34.28 16.10
CA ILE A 2 9.22 34.59 14.91
C ILE A 2 9.23 33.42 13.89
N ASP A 3 10.38 32.81 13.65
CA ASP A 3 10.54 31.72 12.65
C ASP A 3 9.80 30.43 13.03
N LYS A 4 9.73 30.12 14.33
CA LYS A 4 9.00 28.93 14.84
C LYS A 4 7.47 29.13 14.79
N ILE A 5 7.00 30.36 15.04
CA ILE A 5 5.58 30.73 14.94
C ILE A 5 5.14 30.70 13.47
N SER A 6 5.94 31.25 12.56
CA SER A 6 5.68 31.23 11.12
C SER A 6 5.56 29.81 10.58
N ARG A 7 6.48 28.90 10.90
CA ARG A 7 6.42 27.49 10.49
C ARG A 7 5.18 26.77 11.01
N THR A 8 4.77 27.07 12.25
CA THR A 8 3.56 26.47 12.85
C THR A 8 2.29 26.97 12.16
N VAL A 9 2.20 28.26 11.80
CA VAL A 9 1.05 28.85 11.11
C VAL A 9 0.95 28.30 9.68
N VAL A 10 2.06 28.25 8.95
CA VAL A 10 2.12 27.68 7.59
C VAL A 10 1.74 26.20 7.60
N GLY A 11 2.23 25.43 8.58
CA GLY A 11 1.86 24.02 8.75
C GLY A 11 0.36 23.82 8.99
N ARG A 12 -0.25 24.62 9.88
CA ARG A 12 -1.70 24.57 10.13
C ARG A 12 -2.52 24.97 8.92
N MET A 13 -2.09 25.96 8.16
CA MET A 13 -2.77 26.39 6.94
C MET A 13 -2.71 25.31 5.86
N ARG A 14 -1.59 24.61 5.69
CA ARG A 14 -1.48 23.46 4.78
C ARG A 14 -2.45 22.33 5.17
N LEU A 15 -2.52 21.99 6.45
CA LEU A 15 -3.47 20.96 6.94
C LEU A 15 -4.92 21.35 6.70
N LEU A 16 -5.27 22.63 6.88
CA LEU A 16 -6.62 23.13 6.61
C LEU A 16 -6.95 23.06 5.11
N LEU A 17 -6.03 23.49 4.25
CA LEU A 17 -6.19 23.41 2.80
C LEU A 17 -6.36 21.97 2.34
N ALA A 18 -5.55 21.05 2.87
CA ALA A 18 -5.65 19.63 2.58
C ALA A 18 -7.03 19.07 2.99
N ALA A 19 -7.53 19.43 4.16
CA ALA A 19 -8.85 19.01 4.64
C ALA A 19 -9.99 19.56 3.76
N VAL A 20 -9.91 20.83 3.38
CA VAL A 20 -10.88 21.48 2.48
C VAL A 20 -10.87 20.82 1.10
N GLU A 21 -9.69 20.58 0.53
CA GLU A 21 -9.55 19.90 -0.74
C GLU A 21 -10.13 18.49 -0.70
N LYS A 22 -9.80 17.73 0.35
CA LYS A 22 -10.32 16.38 0.58
C LYS A 22 -11.85 16.36 0.61
N GLU A 23 -12.48 17.27 1.35
CA GLU A 23 -13.94 17.37 1.41
C GLU A 23 -14.56 17.84 0.10
N ARG A 24 -13.89 18.73 -0.63
CA ARG A 24 -14.35 19.14 -1.97
C ARG A 24 -14.34 17.98 -2.95
N VAL A 25 -13.32 17.16 -2.95
CA VAL A 25 -13.23 15.98 -3.83
C VAL A 25 -14.29 14.95 -3.48
N LYS A 26 -14.51 14.66 -2.19
CA LYS A 26 -15.59 13.76 -1.74
C LYS A 26 -16.97 14.15 -2.25
N ARG A 27 -17.26 15.46 -2.36
CA ARG A 27 -18.57 15.99 -2.75
C ARG A 27 -18.77 16.13 -4.26
N ARG A 28 -17.77 15.82 -5.09
CA ARG A 28 -17.97 15.80 -6.54
C ARG A 28 -18.98 14.72 -6.91
N PRO A 29 -19.93 15.03 -7.84
CA PRO A 29 -20.86 14.01 -8.32
C PRO A 29 -20.09 12.84 -8.92
N LEU A 30 -20.33 11.62 -8.43
CA LEU A 30 -19.70 10.44 -9.00
C LEU A 30 -20.43 10.03 -10.27
N LEU A 31 -19.74 10.11 -11.39
CA LEU A 31 -20.14 9.53 -12.67
C LEU A 31 -19.43 8.18 -12.92
N ILE A 32 -18.71 7.67 -11.90
CA ILE A 32 -17.82 6.53 -12.02
C ILE A 32 -18.48 5.33 -11.36
N ASN A 33 -18.56 4.22 -12.08
CA ASN A 33 -19.01 2.92 -11.59
C ASN A 33 -17.85 1.92 -11.56
N GLU A 34 -18.10 0.71 -11.09
CA GLU A 34 -17.07 -0.34 -10.98
C GLU A 34 -16.39 -0.68 -12.31
N THR A 35 -17.05 -0.49 -13.46
CA THR A 35 -16.46 -0.76 -14.78
C THR A 35 -15.27 0.15 -15.10
N ARG A 36 -15.15 1.31 -14.42
CA ARG A 36 -13.98 2.20 -14.51
C ARG A 36 -12.70 1.50 -14.04
N PHE A 37 -12.82 0.50 -13.19
CA PHE A 37 -11.73 -0.21 -12.53
C PHE A 37 -11.49 -1.62 -13.06
N SER A 38 -12.15 -1.99 -14.16
CA SER A 38 -11.93 -3.27 -14.82
C SER A 38 -10.51 -3.37 -15.39
N ARG A 39 -10.02 -4.60 -15.58
CA ARG A 39 -8.63 -4.87 -15.98
C ARG A 39 -8.19 -4.17 -17.25
N ASP A 40 -9.08 -4.07 -18.24
CA ASP A 40 -8.86 -3.39 -19.52
C ASP A 40 -8.70 -1.87 -19.41
N ARG A 41 -9.07 -1.30 -18.25
CA ARG A 41 -8.94 0.15 -17.97
C ARG A 41 -7.74 0.49 -17.09
N TRP A 42 -6.95 -0.49 -16.66
CA TRP A 42 -5.81 -0.24 -15.78
C TRP A 42 -4.71 0.59 -16.43
N GLU A 43 -4.56 0.52 -17.75
CA GLU A 43 -3.61 1.36 -18.48
C GLU A 43 -3.89 2.86 -18.29
N ASP A 44 -5.15 3.26 -18.11
CA ASP A 44 -5.52 4.65 -17.83
C ASP A 44 -4.82 5.19 -16.57
N SER A 45 -4.55 4.33 -15.59
CA SER A 45 -3.84 4.69 -14.35
C SER A 45 -2.37 5.05 -14.58
N ILE A 46 -1.77 4.55 -15.65
CA ILE A 46 -0.38 4.83 -16.03
C ILE A 46 -0.33 6.11 -16.88
N ILE A 47 -1.29 6.28 -17.78
CA ILE A 47 -1.39 7.44 -18.70
C ILE A 47 -1.82 8.69 -17.94
N CYS A 48 -2.84 8.58 -17.09
CA CYS A 48 -3.44 9.69 -16.34
C CYS A 48 -3.49 9.38 -14.83
N PRO A 49 -2.34 9.18 -14.14
CA PRO A 49 -2.30 8.65 -12.78
C PRO A 49 -2.99 9.54 -11.75
N THR A 50 -2.95 10.86 -11.94
CA THR A 50 -3.62 11.80 -11.02
C THR A 50 -5.14 11.69 -11.10
N ASP A 51 -5.70 11.63 -12.31
CA ASP A 51 -7.15 11.50 -12.50
C ASP A 51 -7.63 10.14 -11.99
N PHE A 52 -6.87 9.08 -12.29
CA PHE A 52 -7.21 7.73 -11.82
C PHE A 52 -7.17 7.62 -10.29
N TYR A 53 -6.21 8.29 -9.63
CA TYR A 53 -6.19 8.40 -8.16
C TYR A 53 -7.47 9.08 -7.63
N PHE A 54 -7.89 10.19 -8.25
CA PHE A 54 -9.13 10.86 -7.85
C PHE A 54 -10.36 9.99 -8.11
N ASP A 55 -10.40 9.23 -9.20
CA ASP A 55 -11.47 8.27 -9.46
C ASP A 55 -11.56 7.21 -8.35
N CYS A 56 -10.43 6.62 -7.94
CA CYS A 56 -10.36 5.68 -6.82
C CYS A 56 -10.82 6.32 -5.51
N PHE A 57 -10.33 7.53 -5.22
CA PHE A 57 -10.70 8.25 -4.00
C PHE A 57 -12.22 8.55 -3.95
N GLN A 58 -12.81 9.02 -5.04
CA GLN A 58 -14.24 9.31 -5.11
C GLN A 58 -15.08 8.03 -5.00
N PHE A 59 -14.69 6.97 -5.70
CA PHE A 59 -15.36 5.69 -5.63
C PHE A 59 -15.35 5.10 -4.21
N PHE A 60 -14.23 5.19 -3.51
CA PHE A 60 -14.14 4.80 -2.09
C PHE A 60 -15.23 5.49 -1.25
N HIS A 61 -15.49 6.79 -1.47
CA HIS A 61 -16.44 7.56 -0.65
C HIS A 61 -17.90 7.40 -1.06
N SER A 62 -18.20 6.95 -2.28
CA SER A 62 -19.56 6.95 -2.83
C SER A 62 -20.09 5.58 -3.22
N GLY A 63 -19.28 4.73 -3.85
CA GLY A 63 -19.70 3.44 -4.39
C GLY A 63 -19.09 2.22 -3.70
N PHE A 64 -18.06 2.42 -2.88
CA PHE A 64 -17.30 1.32 -2.32
C PHE A 64 -18.05 0.59 -1.19
N GLU A 65 -17.85 -0.72 -1.07
CA GLU A 65 -18.50 -1.55 -0.06
C GLU A 65 -18.27 -1.02 1.37
N LYS A 66 -19.34 -0.94 2.16
CA LYS A 66 -19.30 -0.37 3.51
C LYS A 66 -18.27 -1.05 4.41
N ARG A 67 -18.17 -2.39 4.37
CA ARG A 67 -17.24 -3.15 5.22
C ARG A 67 -15.78 -2.79 4.94
N LEU A 68 -15.43 -2.53 3.67
CA LEU A 68 -14.09 -2.09 3.27
C LEU A 68 -13.83 -0.64 3.68
N ARG A 69 -14.84 0.23 3.62
CA ARG A 69 -14.73 1.61 4.14
C ARG A 69 -14.58 1.63 5.66
N ASP A 70 -15.32 0.80 6.38
CA ASP A 70 -15.21 0.67 7.85
C ASP A 70 -13.80 0.20 8.25
N HIS A 71 -13.21 -0.74 7.49
CA HIS A 71 -11.82 -1.15 7.69
C HIS A 71 -10.86 0.04 7.56
N ARG A 72 -10.96 0.83 6.49
CA ARG A 72 -10.11 2.01 6.32
C ARG A 72 -10.29 3.03 7.44
N PHE A 73 -11.53 3.31 7.83
CA PHE A 73 -11.81 4.28 8.90
C PHE A 73 -11.29 3.83 10.25
N TYR A 74 -11.34 2.54 10.55
CA TYR A 74 -10.71 1.98 11.75
C TYR A 74 -9.20 2.24 11.76
N PHE A 75 -8.50 1.98 10.66
CA PHE A 75 -7.06 2.21 10.56
C PHE A 75 -6.68 3.70 10.46
N ALA A 76 -7.56 4.56 9.97
CA ALA A 76 -7.33 6.01 9.94
C ALA A 76 -7.34 6.65 11.34
N THR A 77 -7.85 5.94 12.35
CA THR A 77 -7.94 6.44 13.72
C THR A 77 -6.78 5.96 14.59
N ASN A 78 -6.39 6.75 15.60
CA ASN A 78 -5.36 6.40 16.59
C ASN A 78 -3.98 6.03 15.99
N GLY A 79 -3.67 6.53 14.79
CA GLY A 79 -2.39 6.26 14.12
C GLY A 79 -2.16 4.76 13.82
N ARG A 80 -3.25 4.01 13.52
CA ARG A 80 -3.14 2.58 13.21
C ARG A 80 -2.58 2.29 11.83
N GLY A 81 -2.71 3.22 10.88
CA GLY A 81 -2.20 3.05 9.53
C GLY A 81 -2.03 4.37 8.80
N PHE A 82 -1.13 4.39 7.85
CA PHE A 82 -0.80 5.57 7.03
C PHE A 82 -1.41 5.52 5.62
N GLY A 83 -2.02 4.39 5.24
CA GLY A 83 -2.62 4.23 3.91
C GLY A 83 -3.68 5.29 3.59
N GLU A 84 -3.89 5.50 2.31
CA GLU A 84 -4.87 6.45 1.78
C GLU A 84 -6.20 5.77 1.42
N ASP A 85 -7.27 6.57 1.32
CA ASP A 85 -8.61 6.03 1.03
C ASP A 85 -8.67 5.38 -0.36
N ALA A 86 -7.95 5.95 -1.35
CA ALA A 86 -7.85 5.41 -2.72
C ALA A 86 -7.16 4.04 -2.78
N PHE A 87 -6.26 3.74 -1.84
CA PHE A 87 -5.52 2.47 -1.85
C PHE A 87 -6.40 1.26 -1.49
N HIS A 88 -7.50 1.46 -0.77
CA HIS A 88 -8.47 0.37 -0.57
C HIS A 88 -9.10 -0.08 -1.89
N VAL A 89 -9.29 0.84 -2.83
CA VAL A 89 -9.77 0.52 -4.18
C VAL A 89 -8.68 -0.18 -5.00
N LEU A 90 -7.40 0.22 -4.86
CA LEU A 90 -6.26 -0.49 -5.46
C LEU A 90 -6.26 -1.96 -5.05
N TRP A 91 -6.28 -2.24 -3.74
CA TRP A 91 -6.25 -3.60 -3.23
C TRP A 91 -7.46 -4.41 -3.67
N TRP A 92 -8.65 -3.79 -3.66
CA TRP A 92 -9.87 -4.43 -4.17
C TRP A 92 -9.75 -4.80 -5.65
N MET A 93 -9.25 -3.90 -6.52
CA MET A 93 -9.01 -4.19 -7.94
C MET A 93 -8.08 -5.38 -8.14
N LEU A 94 -6.96 -5.39 -7.42
CA LEU A 94 -5.95 -6.46 -7.53
C LEU A 94 -6.53 -7.81 -7.10
N LEU A 95 -7.20 -7.86 -5.95
CA LEU A 95 -7.76 -9.10 -5.41
C LEU A 95 -8.91 -9.62 -6.29
N GLN A 96 -9.76 -8.74 -6.79
CA GLN A 96 -10.90 -9.11 -7.63
C GLN A 96 -10.47 -9.70 -8.97
N VAL A 97 -9.45 -9.11 -9.60
CA VAL A 97 -8.98 -9.52 -10.93
C VAL A 97 -7.98 -10.68 -10.86
N LEU A 98 -6.97 -10.59 -10.00
CA LEU A 98 -5.84 -11.53 -9.98
C LEU A 98 -6.07 -12.71 -9.03
N ARG A 99 -6.95 -12.56 -8.02
CA ARG A 99 -7.33 -13.60 -7.05
C ARG A 99 -6.12 -14.30 -6.39
N PRO A 100 -5.13 -13.55 -5.86
CA PRO A 100 -3.91 -14.11 -5.29
C PRO A 100 -4.24 -14.98 -4.07
N LYS A 101 -3.62 -16.19 -4.02
CA LYS A 101 -3.75 -17.11 -2.88
C LYS A 101 -2.66 -16.89 -1.85
N THR A 102 -1.46 -16.50 -2.28
CA THR A 102 -0.34 -16.23 -1.40
C THR A 102 0.02 -14.74 -1.46
N PHE A 103 -0.02 -14.09 -0.30
CA PHE A 103 0.33 -12.68 -0.14
C PHE A 103 1.46 -12.52 0.85
N LEU A 104 2.45 -11.72 0.49
CA LEU A 104 3.57 -11.32 1.35
C LEU A 104 3.61 -9.80 1.47
N GLU A 105 3.72 -9.28 2.69
CA GLU A 105 3.99 -7.87 2.99
C GLU A 105 5.34 -7.74 3.70
N ILE A 106 6.23 -6.90 3.15
CA ILE A 106 7.46 -6.46 3.79
C ILE A 106 7.22 -5.04 4.32
N GLY A 107 7.32 -4.87 5.65
CA GLY A 107 7.04 -3.58 6.27
C GLY A 107 5.65 -3.50 6.90
N VAL A 108 5.28 -4.52 7.67
CA VAL A 108 4.03 -4.49 8.46
C VAL A 108 4.16 -3.49 9.60
N TYR A 109 3.38 -2.42 9.57
CA TYR A 109 3.29 -1.45 10.66
C TYR A 109 2.37 -1.96 11.78
N ARG A 110 1.07 -1.84 11.59
CA ARG A 110 0.02 -2.37 12.49
C ARG A 110 -0.99 -3.24 11.74
N GLY A 111 -0.60 -3.77 10.58
CA GLY A 111 -1.33 -4.75 9.79
C GLY A 111 -2.49 -4.21 8.95
N GLN A 112 -2.45 -2.93 8.53
CA GLN A 112 -3.53 -2.36 7.72
C GLN A 112 -3.69 -3.09 6.38
N VAL A 113 -2.62 -3.22 5.58
CA VAL A 113 -2.72 -3.86 4.26
C VAL A 113 -2.88 -5.36 4.42
N LEU A 114 -2.11 -5.97 5.32
CA LEU A 114 -2.19 -7.41 5.60
C LEU A 114 -3.62 -7.85 5.96
N SER A 115 -4.30 -7.10 6.86
CA SER A 115 -5.69 -7.41 7.26
C SER A 115 -6.70 -7.07 6.16
N LEU A 116 -6.46 -6.02 5.35
CA LEU A 116 -7.32 -5.70 4.21
C LEU A 116 -7.30 -6.82 3.16
N VAL A 117 -6.12 -7.34 2.83
CA VAL A 117 -5.97 -8.47 1.90
C VAL A 117 -6.68 -9.71 2.43
N SER A 118 -6.49 -10.07 3.70
CA SER A 118 -7.21 -11.18 4.35
C SER A 118 -8.74 -10.98 4.33
N LEU A 119 -9.21 -9.75 4.58
CA LEU A 119 -10.63 -9.40 4.51
C LEU A 119 -11.18 -9.57 3.09
N LEU A 120 -10.45 -9.07 2.10
CA LEU A 120 -10.82 -9.21 0.69
C LEU A 120 -10.80 -10.65 0.21
N GLN A 121 -9.82 -11.46 0.63
CA GLN A 121 -9.79 -12.90 0.36
C GLN A 121 -11.07 -13.57 0.89
N GLY A 122 -11.50 -13.23 2.12
CA GLY A 122 -12.73 -13.74 2.69
C GLY A 122 -13.99 -13.31 1.92
N ILE A 123 -14.12 -12.03 1.56
CA ILE A 123 -15.26 -11.49 0.80
C ILE A 123 -15.35 -12.17 -0.60
N LEU A 124 -14.21 -12.30 -1.26
CA LEU A 124 -14.11 -12.86 -2.62
C LEU A 124 -14.04 -14.39 -2.66
N GLN A 125 -14.12 -15.05 -1.50
CA GLN A 125 -14.02 -16.51 -1.38
C GLN A 125 -12.72 -17.05 -2.01
N ILE A 126 -11.59 -16.38 -1.73
CA ILE A 126 -10.27 -16.83 -2.11
C ILE A 126 -9.70 -17.59 -0.90
N ASN A 127 -9.44 -18.90 -1.07
CA ASN A 127 -8.74 -19.68 -0.06
C ASN A 127 -7.25 -19.36 -0.12
N GLY A 128 -6.85 -18.31 0.60
CA GLY A 128 -5.50 -17.76 0.57
C GLY A 128 -4.92 -17.55 1.97
N THR A 129 -3.63 -17.20 1.98
CA THR A 129 -2.85 -16.90 3.17
C THR A 129 -2.17 -15.55 3.05
N VAL A 130 -1.95 -14.90 4.19
CA VAL A 130 -1.22 -13.64 4.29
C VAL A 130 -0.03 -13.81 5.22
N THR A 131 1.15 -13.40 4.76
CA THR A 131 2.41 -13.41 5.51
C THR A 131 2.95 -12.01 5.62
N GLY A 132 3.37 -11.61 6.81
CA GLY A 132 3.99 -10.30 7.07
C GLY A 132 5.39 -10.44 7.63
N ILE A 133 6.35 -9.70 7.10
CA ILE A 133 7.72 -9.59 7.59
C ILE A 133 7.95 -8.18 8.11
N SER A 134 8.29 -8.04 9.39
CA SER A 134 8.60 -6.75 10.01
C SER A 134 9.38 -6.98 11.30
N PRO A 135 10.26 -6.07 11.73
CA PRO A 135 10.91 -6.17 13.03
C PRO A 135 9.92 -6.04 14.19
N PHE A 136 8.73 -5.48 13.98
CA PHE A 136 7.71 -5.19 14.99
C PHE A 136 8.28 -4.42 16.18
N LEU A 137 9.20 -3.51 15.90
CA LEU A 137 9.87 -2.64 16.85
C LEU A 137 9.63 -1.17 16.46
N PRO A 138 9.72 -0.21 17.40
CA PRO A 138 9.63 1.21 17.08
C PRO A 138 10.95 1.72 16.46
N SER A 139 11.43 1.04 15.44
CA SER A 139 12.68 1.34 14.73
C SER A 139 12.50 1.11 13.24
N GLY A 140 13.18 1.90 12.43
CA GLY A 140 13.14 1.85 10.98
C GLY A 140 14.13 2.83 10.38
N ASP A 141 13.87 3.30 9.19
CA ASP A 141 14.64 4.34 8.52
C ASP A 141 14.39 5.75 9.10
N SER A 142 15.03 6.76 8.50
CA SER A 142 14.97 8.16 8.95
C SER A 142 13.62 8.84 8.71
N VAL A 143 12.73 8.28 7.90
CA VAL A 143 11.45 8.89 7.50
C VAL A 143 10.25 8.24 8.17
N SER A 144 10.35 6.98 8.56
CA SER A 144 9.30 6.23 9.25
C SER A 144 9.05 6.77 10.67
N LYS A 145 7.78 6.86 11.03
CA LYS A 145 7.35 7.38 12.34
C LYS A 145 6.76 6.25 13.18
N TYR A 146 7.44 5.90 14.24
CA TYR A 146 7.02 4.85 15.16
C TYR A 146 6.61 5.42 16.52
N ARG A 147 5.75 4.68 17.22
CA ARG A 147 5.31 4.94 18.59
C ARG A 147 6.04 3.96 19.51
N SER A 148 6.62 4.46 20.58
CA SER A 148 7.33 3.65 21.58
C SER A 148 6.41 2.91 22.55
N ASP A 149 5.13 3.29 22.60
CA ASP A 149 4.10 2.74 23.51
C ASP A 149 3.24 1.64 22.84
N VAL A 150 3.63 1.12 21.67
CA VAL A 150 2.90 0.11 20.91
C VAL A 150 3.73 -1.15 20.75
N ASP A 151 3.19 -2.30 21.16
CA ASP A 151 3.65 -3.61 20.67
C ASP A 151 3.03 -3.87 19.29
N TYR A 152 3.80 -3.66 18.24
CA TYR A 152 3.32 -3.72 16.86
C TYR A 152 2.84 -5.11 16.44
N ARG A 153 3.48 -6.18 16.96
CA ARG A 153 3.06 -7.54 16.65
C ARG A 153 1.73 -7.89 17.30
N ASP A 154 1.61 -7.61 18.60
CA ASP A 154 0.39 -7.85 19.37
C ASP A 154 -0.76 -6.98 18.82
N ASP A 155 -0.49 -5.72 18.48
CA ASP A 155 -1.49 -4.83 17.89
C ASP A 155 -1.96 -5.32 16.52
N THR A 156 -1.06 -5.84 15.68
CA THR A 156 -1.43 -6.47 14.40
C THR A 156 -2.39 -7.64 14.63
N ILE A 157 -2.09 -8.53 15.56
CA ILE A 157 -2.96 -9.66 15.92
C ILE A 157 -4.33 -9.17 16.42
N LYS A 158 -4.35 -8.17 17.30
CA LYS A 158 -5.61 -7.58 17.79
C LYS A 158 -6.45 -6.96 16.67
N ASN A 159 -5.81 -6.33 15.68
CA ASN A 159 -6.51 -5.77 14.52
C ASN A 159 -7.13 -6.89 13.65
N PHE A 160 -6.46 -8.01 13.46
CA PHE A 160 -7.03 -9.19 12.80
C PHE A 160 -8.25 -9.75 13.58
N GLN A 161 -8.13 -9.88 14.89
CA GLN A 161 -9.23 -10.33 15.75
C GLN A 161 -10.43 -9.37 15.72
N HIS A 162 -10.18 -8.05 15.68
CA HIS A 162 -11.23 -7.04 15.56
C HIS A 162 -12.10 -7.27 14.32
N PHE A 163 -11.50 -7.62 13.19
CA PHE A 163 -12.21 -7.93 11.94
C PHE A 163 -12.62 -9.40 11.81
N LYS A 164 -12.35 -10.25 12.83
CA LYS A 164 -12.63 -11.68 12.82
C LYS A 164 -11.98 -12.40 11.64
N LEU A 165 -10.73 -12.05 11.37
CA LEU A 165 -9.91 -12.65 10.31
C LEU A 165 -9.09 -13.82 10.85
N PRO A 166 -8.70 -14.77 10.00
CA PRO A 166 -7.73 -15.81 10.36
C PRO A 166 -6.40 -15.18 10.80
N ASP A 167 -5.69 -15.81 11.73
CA ASP A 167 -4.40 -15.30 12.19
C ASP A 167 -3.38 -15.21 11.03
N PRO A 168 -2.64 -14.09 10.89
CA PRO A 168 -1.61 -13.94 9.87
C PRO A 168 -0.34 -14.70 10.28
N ASP A 169 0.45 -15.08 9.28
CA ASP A 169 1.81 -15.60 9.51
C ASP A 169 2.78 -14.40 9.64
N LEU A 170 3.28 -14.15 10.86
CA LEU A 170 4.11 -12.97 11.18
C LEU A 170 5.54 -13.38 11.51
N ILE A 171 6.47 -12.93 10.69
CA ILE A 171 7.91 -13.12 10.85
C ILE A 171 8.53 -11.87 11.48
N LYS A 172 9.02 -12.00 12.72
CA LYS A 172 9.70 -10.91 13.43
C LYS A 172 11.16 -10.84 13.00
N ALA A 173 11.44 -10.04 11.98
CA ALA A 173 12.77 -9.86 11.40
C ALA A 173 12.83 -8.55 10.60
N PHE A 174 14.02 -7.95 10.47
CA PHE A 174 14.27 -7.01 9.37
C PHE A 174 14.26 -7.78 8.05
N SER A 175 13.87 -7.14 6.96
CA SER A 175 13.84 -7.77 5.63
C SER A 175 15.23 -8.25 5.18
N THR A 176 16.29 -7.59 5.68
CA THR A 176 17.70 -7.95 5.45
C THR A 176 18.19 -9.12 6.28
N ASP A 177 17.44 -9.60 7.27
CA ASP A 177 17.84 -10.72 8.11
C ASP A 177 17.71 -12.06 7.36
N LYS A 178 18.56 -13.02 7.76
CA LYS A 178 18.53 -14.37 7.18
C LYS A 178 17.16 -15.04 7.32
N SER A 179 16.48 -14.88 8.45
CA SER A 179 15.16 -15.48 8.69
C SER A 179 14.08 -14.95 7.74
N ALA A 180 14.12 -13.65 7.41
CA ALA A 180 13.25 -13.05 6.40
C ALA A 180 13.54 -13.62 5.01
N SER A 181 14.81 -13.63 4.62
CA SER A 181 15.26 -14.20 3.33
C SER A 181 14.91 -15.68 3.18
N ASP A 182 15.09 -16.47 4.23
CA ASP A 182 14.71 -17.89 4.24
C ASP A 182 13.20 -18.06 4.06
N LYS A 183 12.38 -17.23 4.74
CA LYS A 183 10.93 -17.26 4.60
C LYS A 183 10.48 -16.90 3.18
N ILE A 184 11.05 -15.84 2.59
CA ILE A 184 10.71 -15.43 1.22
C ILE A 184 11.04 -16.54 0.23
N ARG A 185 12.24 -17.15 0.34
CA ARG A 185 12.71 -18.23 -0.54
C ARG A 185 11.97 -19.55 -0.36
N SER A 186 11.44 -19.81 0.83
CA SER A 186 10.68 -21.04 1.11
C SER A 186 9.29 -21.04 0.49
N GLY A 187 8.78 -19.88 0.04
CA GLY A 187 7.47 -19.68 -0.58
C GLY A 187 7.54 -19.45 -2.07
N LYS A 188 6.36 -19.49 -2.69
CA LYS A 188 6.10 -18.90 -4.00
C LYS A 188 4.90 -17.97 -3.85
N TRP A 189 5.05 -16.73 -4.33
CA TRP A 189 4.14 -15.65 -4.02
C TRP A 189 3.35 -15.21 -5.25
N ASP A 190 2.03 -15.14 -5.11
CA ASP A 190 1.17 -14.57 -6.15
C ASP A 190 1.19 -13.05 -6.11
N MET A 191 1.30 -12.47 -4.90
CA MET A 191 1.34 -11.04 -4.70
C MET A 191 2.27 -10.68 -3.55
N VAL A 192 3.15 -9.73 -3.79
CA VAL A 192 4.07 -9.15 -2.79
C VAL A 192 3.82 -7.66 -2.68
N TYR A 193 3.81 -7.14 -1.46
CA TYR A 193 3.83 -5.70 -1.16
C TYR A 193 5.14 -5.35 -0.48
N ILE A 194 5.89 -4.40 -1.05
CA ILE A 194 7.13 -3.87 -0.50
C ILE A 194 6.84 -2.46 0.00
N ASP A 195 6.71 -2.33 1.33
CA ASP A 195 6.42 -1.11 2.10
C ASP A 195 7.29 -1.07 3.36
N GLY A 196 8.56 -1.41 3.18
CA GLY A 196 9.52 -1.53 4.27
C GLY A 196 10.38 -0.28 4.45
N ASN A 197 11.67 -0.42 4.19
CA ASN A 197 12.65 0.65 4.31
C ASN A 197 12.70 1.48 3.02
N HIS A 198 12.78 2.81 3.16
CA HIS A 198 12.82 3.74 2.02
C HIS A 198 14.23 4.00 1.49
N ASP A 199 15.27 3.40 2.09
CA ASP A 199 16.62 3.45 1.54
C ASP A 199 16.70 2.58 0.28
N TYR A 200 17.26 3.12 -0.80
CA TYR A 200 17.32 2.48 -2.10
C TYR A 200 17.93 1.07 -2.07
N GLU A 201 19.07 0.89 -1.38
CA GLU A 201 19.76 -0.40 -1.32
C GLU A 201 18.92 -1.48 -0.61
N VAL A 202 18.18 -1.11 0.43
CA VAL A 202 17.31 -2.04 1.15
C VAL A 202 16.08 -2.39 0.31
N ALA A 203 15.42 -1.38 -0.26
CA ALA A 203 14.28 -1.59 -1.15
C ALA A 203 14.65 -2.44 -2.37
N LYS A 204 15.86 -2.26 -2.92
CA LYS A 204 16.37 -3.06 -4.03
C LYS A 204 16.62 -4.51 -3.65
N GLN A 205 17.21 -4.75 -2.48
CA GLN A 205 17.40 -6.11 -1.95
C GLN A 205 16.05 -6.81 -1.75
N ASP A 206 15.06 -6.12 -1.19
CA ASP A 206 13.71 -6.65 -1.00
C ASP A 206 13.04 -6.98 -2.34
N TRP A 207 13.18 -6.09 -3.33
CA TRP A 207 12.70 -6.33 -4.69
C TRP A 207 13.34 -7.58 -5.31
N GLU A 208 14.68 -7.67 -5.29
CA GLU A 208 15.42 -8.75 -5.96
C GLU A 208 15.04 -10.13 -5.41
N ILE A 209 14.97 -10.26 -4.08
CA ILE A 209 14.61 -11.53 -3.46
C ILE A 209 13.14 -11.90 -3.74
N CYS A 210 12.22 -10.92 -3.70
CA CYS A 210 10.81 -11.15 -3.99
C CYS A 210 10.58 -11.50 -5.45
N ALA A 211 11.21 -10.78 -6.38
CA ALA A 211 11.10 -11.00 -7.82
C ALA A 211 11.55 -12.41 -8.27
N GLN A 212 12.55 -13.00 -7.57
CA GLN A 212 13.02 -14.38 -7.82
C GLN A 212 12.03 -15.45 -7.29
N ASN A 213 11.13 -15.07 -6.39
CA ASN A 213 10.23 -16.00 -5.69
C ASN A 213 8.75 -15.76 -6.02
N LEU A 214 8.45 -14.95 -7.05
CA LEU A 214 7.10 -14.84 -7.59
C LEU A 214 6.68 -16.09 -8.33
N ASN A 215 5.40 -16.37 -8.28
CA ASN A 215 4.73 -17.27 -9.23
C ASN A 215 4.68 -16.62 -10.62
N ARG A 216 4.56 -17.43 -11.67
CA ARG A 216 4.33 -16.92 -13.03
C ARG A 216 3.06 -16.06 -13.05
N GLY A 217 3.17 -14.84 -13.60
CA GLY A 217 2.09 -13.85 -13.59
C GLY A 217 1.83 -13.19 -12.23
N GLY A 218 2.64 -13.53 -11.21
CA GLY A 218 2.59 -12.86 -9.91
C GLY A 218 2.98 -11.40 -10.00
N ILE A 219 2.64 -10.63 -8.97
CA ILE A 219 2.86 -9.18 -8.96
C ILE A 219 3.65 -8.72 -7.73
N ILE A 220 4.38 -7.62 -7.91
CA ILE A 220 4.92 -6.81 -6.82
C ILE A 220 4.22 -5.46 -6.84
N VAL A 221 3.65 -5.07 -5.71
CA VAL A 221 3.23 -3.70 -5.44
C VAL A 221 4.38 -3.02 -4.70
N LEU A 222 4.94 -1.98 -5.29
CA LEU A 222 6.01 -1.19 -4.70
C LEU A 222 5.42 0.12 -4.18
N ASP A 223 5.48 0.30 -2.86
CA ASP A 223 5.00 1.51 -2.21
C ASP A 223 5.96 2.69 -2.43
N ASP A 224 5.48 3.89 -2.17
CA ASP A 224 6.25 5.14 -2.17
C ASP A 224 7.09 5.38 -3.45
N SER A 225 6.65 4.91 -4.60
CA SER A 225 7.48 4.77 -5.80
C SER A 225 7.11 5.69 -6.98
N ALA A 226 6.35 6.78 -6.75
CA ALA A 226 5.81 7.59 -7.86
C ALA A 226 6.42 8.97 -8.05
N LEU A 227 7.52 9.36 -7.35
CA LEU A 227 8.12 10.70 -7.49
C LEU A 227 8.57 11.03 -8.92
N ASN A 228 8.97 10.01 -9.69
CA ASN A 228 9.49 10.14 -11.04
C ASN A 228 8.42 9.80 -12.11
N THR A 229 7.14 10.04 -11.79
CA THR A 229 6.00 9.79 -12.67
C THR A 229 5.20 11.07 -12.94
N GLU A 230 4.17 10.96 -13.77
CA GLU A 230 3.22 12.06 -14.01
C GLU A 230 2.17 12.21 -12.87
N TYR A 231 2.25 11.41 -11.82
CA TYR A 231 1.38 11.57 -10.66
C TYR A 231 1.64 12.90 -9.95
N ARG A 232 0.60 13.68 -9.75
CA ARG A 232 0.63 14.94 -8.99
C ARG A 232 -0.29 14.77 -7.79
N PRO A 233 0.27 14.47 -6.59
CA PRO A 233 -0.53 14.20 -5.40
C PRO A 233 -1.34 15.43 -5.00
N PRO A 234 -2.61 15.26 -4.57
CA PRO A 234 -3.35 16.33 -3.92
C PRO A 234 -2.71 16.69 -2.58
N ALA A 235 -3.12 17.81 -1.98
CA ALA A 235 -2.53 18.29 -0.72
C ALA A 235 -2.68 17.31 0.47
N PHE A 236 -3.56 16.33 0.38
CA PHE A 236 -3.80 15.31 1.40
C PHE A 236 -3.16 13.94 1.09
N ALA A 237 -2.32 13.85 0.07
CA ALA A 237 -1.61 12.64 -0.37
C ALA A 237 -0.11 12.93 -0.56
N THR A 238 0.67 11.90 -0.83
CA THR A 238 2.11 12.00 -1.10
C THR A 238 2.46 11.35 -2.43
N GLY A 239 3.61 11.74 -3.00
CA GLY A 239 4.19 11.12 -4.20
C GLY A 239 5.13 9.96 -3.91
N GLY A 240 5.41 9.71 -2.62
CA GLY A 240 6.33 8.66 -2.18
C GLY A 240 7.71 9.17 -1.78
N HIS A 241 8.71 8.29 -1.86
CA HIS A 241 10.07 8.51 -1.40
C HIS A 241 11.13 8.28 -2.50
N PRO A 242 12.33 8.92 -2.41
CA PRO A 242 13.35 8.84 -3.45
C PRO A 242 13.86 7.42 -3.74
N GLY A 243 14.13 6.61 -2.70
CA GLY A 243 14.71 5.27 -2.87
C GLY A 243 13.79 4.33 -3.66
N PRO A 244 12.54 4.07 -3.20
CA PRO A 244 11.59 3.27 -3.97
C PRO A 244 11.27 3.86 -5.35
N SER A 245 11.22 5.19 -5.49
CA SER A 245 10.97 5.82 -6.78
C SER A 245 12.13 5.65 -7.78
N LEU A 246 13.37 5.63 -7.30
CA LEU A 246 14.54 5.31 -8.12
C LEU A 246 14.53 3.84 -8.53
N LEU A 247 14.31 2.93 -7.58
CA LEU A 247 14.19 1.50 -7.85
C LEU A 247 13.15 1.21 -8.93
N ALA A 248 11.99 1.87 -8.85
CA ALA A 248 10.91 1.68 -9.82
C ALA A 248 11.28 2.08 -11.26
N GLN A 249 12.27 2.95 -11.45
CA GLN A 249 12.79 3.30 -12.78
C GLN A 249 13.76 2.25 -13.34
N GLU A 250 14.37 1.45 -12.47
CA GLU A 250 15.36 0.42 -12.82
C GLU A 250 14.72 -0.97 -12.99
N VAL A 251 13.41 -1.10 -12.79
CA VAL A 251 12.70 -2.37 -12.99
C VAL A 251 12.88 -2.83 -14.44
N ASP A 252 13.39 -4.04 -14.59
CA ASP A 252 13.64 -4.65 -15.90
C ASP A 252 12.34 -4.89 -16.67
N SER A 253 12.09 -4.04 -17.67
CA SER A 253 10.89 -4.10 -18.51
C SER A 253 10.84 -5.34 -19.41
N SER A 254 11.94 -6.09 -19.57
CA SER A 254 11.93 -7.39 -20.27
C SER A 254 11.31 -8.50 -19.42
N ARG A 255 11.26 -8.31 -18.11
CA ARG A 255 10.74 -9.28 -17.14
C ARG A 255 9.42 -8.84 -16.48
N PHE A 256 9.22 -7.55 -16.33
CA PHE A 256 8.07 -7.01 -15.62
C PHE A 256 7.34 -5.95 -16.44
N ASN A 257 6.02 -6.04 -16.49
CA ASN A 257 5.17 -4.96 -16.97
C ASN A 257 4.59 -4.18 -15.79
N GLU A 258 4.68 -2.85 -15.81
CA GLU A 258 3.86 -2.03 -14.93
C GLU A 258 2.42 -2.09 -15.45
N ILE A 259 1.50 -2.55 -14.61
CA ILE A 259 0.13 -2.85 -15.01
C ILE A 259 -0.94 -1.95 -14.39
N LEU A 260 -0.61 -1.29 -13.29
CA LEU A 260 -1.54 -0.44 -12.54
C LEU A 260 -0.76 0.54 -11.67
N ARG A 261 -1.30 1.73 -11.48
CA ARG A 261 -0.76 2.76 -10.61
C ARG A 261 -1.90 3.47 -9.88
N VAL A 262 -1.81 3.56 -8.54
CA VAL A 262 -2.75 4.37 -7.75
C VAL A 262 -1.96 5.17 -6.71
N GLY A 263 -1.94 6.48 -6.87
CA GLY A 263 -1.12 7.33 -6.02
C GLY A 263 0.37 7.00 -6.15
N HIS A 264 1.04 6.79 -5.02
CA HIS A 264 2.45 6.42 -4.99
C HIS A 264 2.70 4.90 -5.08
N ASN A 265 1.64 4.08 -5.12
CA ASN A 265 1.76 2.63 -5.33
C ASN A 265 1.85 2.29 -6.81
N ARG A 266 2.88 1.54 -7.20
CA ARG A 266 3.07 1.01 -8.55
C ARG A 266 3.05 -0.51 -8.55
N VAL A 267 2.37 -1.10 -9.51
CA VAL A 267 2.15 -2.55 -9.60
C VAL A 267 2.86 -3.12 -10.82
N PHE A 268 3.78 -4.03 -10.57
CA PHE A 268 4.60 -4.68 -11.59
C PHE A 268 4.26 -6.17 -11.66
N GLN A 269 3.91 -6.65 -12.84
CA GLN A 269 3.56 -8.05 -13.09
C GLN A 269 4.71 -8.77 -13.79
N LEU A 270 5.11 -9.93 -13.26
CA LEU A 270 6.08 -10.81 -13.89
C LEU A 270 5.51 -11.38 -15.20
N ILE A 271 6.20 -11.16 -16.31
CA ILE A 271 5.75 -11.54 -17.65
C ILE A 271 5.95 -13.04 -17.89
N GLN A 272 7.07 -13.60 -17.43
CA GLN A 272 7.44 -15.02 -17.67
C GLN A 272 8.10 -15.64 -16.45
#